data_bbc630faf8d800a21cc43edc8dfb1813
#
_entry.id   bbc630faf8d800a21cc43edc8dfb1813
#
_cell.length_a   1.000
_cell.length_b   1.000
_cell.length_c   1.000
_cell.angle_alpha   90.00
_cell.angle_beta   90.00
_cell.angle_gamma   90.00
#
_symmetry.space_group_name_H-M   'P 1'
#
loop_
_entity.id
_entity.type
_entity.pdbx_description
1 polymer ?
#
loop_
_entity_poly.entity_id
_entity_poly.type
_entity_poly.pdbx_seq_one_letter_code
_entity_poly.pdbx_strand_id
1 'polypeptide(L)'
;MIKKTIYILAITVLIGGFSLLGCKSNTKEKEDAIENVQDANEDLQEVEANQTADEITKANDQEWQTFKSESNKTIIANDNRIMELKKAMNKPGTTFDASYTKGIDELQEKNTKLKKRILNYENNQTDWESFKREFNSDADVVKEAFKDLTSNKKK
;
A
#
# COMPACT_ATOMS: atom_id res chain seq x y z
N MET A 1 21.26 -2.74 -6.23
CA MET A 1 21.61 -2.42 -4.83
C MET A 1 21.93 -0.94 -4.75
N ILE A 2 20.98 -0.11 -4.34
CA ILE A 2 21.23 1.32 -4.10
C ILE A 2 20.92 1.54 -2.63
N LYS A 3 21.98 1.71 -1.85
CA LYS A 3 21.90 2.05 -0.42
C LYS A 3 21.46 3.50 -0.33
N LYS A 4 20.21 3.75 0.06
CA LYS A 4 19.75 5.08 0.46
C LYS A 4 20.35 5.37 1.83
N THR A 5 21.41 6.15 1.84
CA THR A 5 22.01 6.74 3.05
C THR A 5 21.06 7.84 3.54
N ILE A 6 20.39 7.57 4.66
CA ILE A 6 19.62 8.58 5.37
C ILE A 6 20.63 9.50 6.05
N TYR A 7 20.78 10.72 5.57
CA TYR A 7 21.53 11.78 6.24
C TYR A 7 20.67 12.33 7.37
N ILE A 8 20.95 11.86 8.58
CA ILE A 8 20.48 12.51 9.81
C ILE A 8 21.32 13.76 9.97
N LEU A 9 20.75 14.90 9.67
CA LEU A 9 21.34 16.22 9.91
C LEU A 9 21.25 16.49 11.40
N ALA A 10 22.32 16.17 12.14
CA ALA A 10 22.46 16.55 13.54
C ALA A 10 22.71 18.07 13.58
N ILE A 11 21.68 18.82 13.92
CA ILE A 11 21.81 20.25 14.24
C ILE A 11 22.43 20.35 15.62
N THR A 12 23.74 20.52 15.67
CA THR A 12 24.47 20.91 16.90
C THR A 12 24.20 22.37 17.17
N VAL A 13 23.30 22.63 18.12
CA VAL A 13 23.11 23.96 18.69
C VAL A 13 24.35 24.29 19.51
N LEU A 14 25.19 25.16 18.94
CA LEU A 14 26.30 25.82 19.67
C LEU A 14 25.72 26.81 20.70
N ILE A 15 25.61 26.37 21.91
CA ILE A 15 25.33 27.27 23.05
C ILE A 15 26.61 28.07 23.31
N GLY A 16 26.74 29.19 22.62
CA GLY A 16 27.76 30.19 22.91
C GLY A 16 27.48 30.84 24.26
N GLY A 17 28.43 30.71 25.18
CA GLY A 17 28.34 31.28 26.54
C GLY A 17 28.16 32.79 26.51
N PHE A 18 27.10 33.29 27.10
CA PHE A 18 26.93 34.69 27.47
C PHE A 18 27.40 34.91 28.90
N SER A 19 28.46 35.68 29.03
CA SER A 19 29.01 36.17 30.28
C SER A 19 27.99 37.02 31.02
N LEU A 20 27.73 36.68 32.26
CA LEU A 20 26.88 37.40 33.20
C LEU A 20 27.50 38.75 33.54
N LEU A 21 26.97 39.83 32.99
CA LEU A 21 27.04 41.16 33.64
C LEU A 21 25.61 41.55 34.01
N GLY A 22 25.41 41.72 35.29
CA GLY A 22 24.14 41.86 35.95
C GLY A 22 23.28 43.01 35.47
N CYS A 23 21.98 42.74 35.42
CA CYS A 23 20.97 43.76 35.62
C CYS A 23 19.68 43.13 36.18
N LYS A 24 19.11 43.82 37.14
CA LYS A 24 17.83 43.72 37.78
C LYS A 24 16.82 42.75 37.17
N SER A 25 16.40 41.84 38.02
CA SER A 25 15.27 40.93 37.87
C SER A 25 14.04 41.54 37.17
N ASN A 26 13.82 41.20 35.91
CA ASN A 26 12.51 41.21 35.30
C ASN A 26 12.08 39.75 35.08
N THR A 27 11.45 39.19 36.10
CA THR A 27 10.96 37.81 36.09
C THR A 27 9.91 37.59 34.97
N LYS A 28 9.14 38.64 34.65
CA LYS A 28 8.14 38.58 33.58
C LYS A 28 8.75 38.43 32.18
N GLU A 29 9.79 39.19 31.83
CA GLU A 29 10.43 39.06 30.49
C GLU A 29 11.07 37.70 30.27
N LYS A 30 11.47 36.98 31.32
CA LYS A 30 12.00 35.62 31.23
C LYS A 30 10.89 34.58 31.06
N GLU A 31 9.77 34.77 31.76
CA GLU A 31 8.58 33.91 31.61
C GLU A 31 8.00 34.04 30.20
N ASP A 32 7.81 35.26 29.70
CA ASP A 32 7.32 35.53 28.36
C ASP A 32 8.27 34.97 27.26
N ALA A 33 9.58 35.01 27.49
CA ALA A 33 10.56 34.44 26.54
C ALA A 33 10.55 32.89 26.54
N ILE A 34 10.30 32.26 27.69
CA ILE A 34 10.19 30.80 27.80
C ILE A 34 8.91 30.32 27.15
N GLU A 35 7.78 31.01 27.38
CA GLU A 35 6.49 30.72 26.78
C GLU A 35 6.56 30.82 25.23
N ASN A 36 7.14 31.89 24.69
CA ASN A 36 7.35 32.07 23.27
C ASN A 36 8.23 30.98 22.63
N VAL A 37 9.23 30.46 23.33
CA VAL A 37 10.09 29.36 22.86
C VAL A 37 9.33 28.03 22.89
N GLN A 38 8.45 27.86 23.87
CA GLN A 38 7.64 26.65 24.01
C GLN A 38 6.59 26.59 22.93
N ASP A 39 5.87 27.68 22.67
CA ASP A 39 4.90 27.81 21.58
C ASP A 39 5.57 27.59 20.22
N ALA A 40 6.75 28.18 19.97
CA ALA A 40 7.48 27.97 18.72
C ALA A 40 7.96 26.52 18.53
N ASN A 41 8.25 25.80 19.62
CA ASN A 41 8.59 24.38 19.54
C ASN A 41 7.37 23.49 19.27
N GLU A 42 6.21 23.83 19.83
CA GLU A 42 4.95 23.14 19.57
C GLU A 42 4.52 23.34 18.11
N ASP A 43 4.59 24.58 17.59
CA ASP A 43 4.33 24.90 16.19
C ASP A 43 5.26 24.12 15.23
N LEU A 44 6.56 24.02 15.55
CA LEU A 44 7.52 23.25 14.74
C LEU A 44 7.19 21.75 14.73
N GLN A 45 6.82 21.19 15.88
CA GLN A 45 6.44 19.77 15.95
C GLN A 45 5.15 19.49 15.17
N GLU A 46 4.19 20.40 15.19
CA GLU A 46 2.95 20.27 14.43
C GLU A 46 3.21 20.34 12.91
N VAL A 47 4.07 21.27 12.47
CA VAL A 47 4.46 21.40 11.04
C VAL A 47 5.23 20.17 10.56
N GLU A 48 6.17 19.66 11.35
CA GLU A 48 6.92 18.43 11.01
C GLU A 48 5.99 17.20 10.95
N ALA A 49 5.06 17.06 11.90
CA ALA A 49 4.10 15.98 11.90
C ALA A 49 3.16 16.03 10.68
N ASN A 50 2.68 17.22 10.31
CA ASN A 50 1.81 17.42 9.16
C ASN A 50 2.56 17.16 7.83
N GLN A 51 3.80 17.60 7.69
CA GLN A 51 4.63 17.32 6.52
C GLN A 51 4.90 15.82 6.34
N THR A 52 5.19 15.14 7.43
CA THR A 52 5.40 13.68 7.41
C THR A 52 4.12 12.93 7.02
N ALA A 53 2.96 13.35 7.52
CA ALA A 53 1.68 12.76 7.16
C ALA A 53 1.34 12.96 5.68
N ASP A 54 1.60 14.15 5.14
CA ASP A 54 1.39 14.47 3.72
C ASP A 54 2.33 13.66 2.79
N GLU A 55 3.59 13.47 3.18
CA GLU A 55 4.54 12.64 2.43
C GLU A 55 4.14 11.17 2.42
N ILE A 56 3.68 10.64 3.56
CA ILE A 56 3.18 9.26 3.67
C ILE A 56 1.94 9.09 2.80
N THR A 57 1.01 10.04 2.83
CA THR A 57 -0.21 9.99 2.01
C THR A 57 0.12 9.98 0.53
N LYS A 58 1.01 10.85 0.06
CA LYS A 58 1.46 10.89 -1.33
C LYS A 58 2.18 9.61 -1.75
N ALA A 59 3.02 9.05 -0.87
CA ALA A 59 3.71 7.79 -1.13
C ALA A 59 2.72 6.62 -1.26
N ASN A 60 1.72 6.55 -0.40
CA ASN A 60 0.66 5.55 -0.45
C ASN A 60 -0.19 5.69 -1.72
N ASP A 61 -0.51 6.91 -2.14
CA ASP A 61 -1.25 7.16 -3.37
C ASP A 61 -0.49 6.67 -4.61
N GLN A 62 0.82 6.92 -4.70
CA GLN A 62 1.65 6.44 -5.80
C GLN A 62 1.76 4.90 -5.80
N GLU A 63 1.95 4.31 -4.63
CA GLU A 63 1.99 2.86 -4.47
C GLU A 63 0.64 2.23 -4.87
N TRP A 64 -0.47 2.84 -4.45
CA TRP A 64 -1.81 2.41 -4.85
C TRP A 64 -2.01 2.44 -6.37
N GLN A 65 -1.65 3.51 -7.05
CA GLN A 65 -1.82 3.60 -8.52
C GLN A 65 -1.01 2.53 -9.25
N THR A 66 0.22 2.28 -8.79
CA THR A 66 1.08 1.22 -9.34
C THR A 66 0.44 -0.15 -9.10
N PHE A 67 0.07 -0.45 -7.87
CA PHE A 67 -0.57 -1.69 -7.47
C PHE A 67 -1.87 -1.94 -8.25
N LYS A 68 -2.73 -0.94 -8.37
CA LYS A 68 -3.98 -1.00 -9.14
C LYS A 68 -3.73 -1.35 -10.61
N SER A 69 -2.73 -0.71 -11.21
CA SER A 69 -2.35 -0.98 -12.61
C SER A 69 -1.89 -2.43 -12.80
N GLU A 70 -0.99 -2.92 -11.94
CA GLU A 70 -0.47 -4.29 -12.00
C GLU A 70 -1.53 -5.34 -11.71
N SER A 71 -2.36 -5.09 -10.71
CA SER A 71 -3.48 -5.96 -10.34
C SER A 71 -4.50 -6.07 -11.47
N ASN A 72 -4.84 -4.97 -12.12
CA ASN A 72 -5.76 -4.97 -13.27
C ASN A 72 -5.18 -5.77 -14.46
N LYS A 73 -3.88 -5.64 -14.74
CA LYS A 73 -3.22 -6.47 -15.76
C LYS A 73 -3.34 -7.96 -15.44
N THR A 74 -3.11 -8.33 -14.19
CA THR A 74 -3.24 -9.70 -13.71
C THR A 74 -4.67 -10.22 -13.84
N ILE A 75 -5.66 -9.44 -13.42
CA ILE A 75 -7.09 -9.77 -13.52
C ILE A 75 -7.50 -9.99 -14.98
N ILE A 76 -7.07 -9.10 -15.89
CA ILE A 76 -7.34 -9.23 -17.33
C ILE A 76 -6.67 -10.48 -17.92
N ALA A 77 -5.43 -10.75 -17.55
CA ALA A 77 -4.73 -11.96 -17.99
C ALA A 77 -5.44 -13.23 -17.51
N ASN A 78 -5.95 -13.24 -16.28
CA ASN A 78 -6.75 -14.33 -15.75
C ASN A 78 -8.06 -14.51 -16.54
N ASP A 79 -8.80 -13.43 -16.82
CA ASP A 79 -10.04 -13.46 -17.61
C ASP A 79 -9.78 -14.05 -19.01
N ASN A 80 -8.71 -13.63 -19.67
CA ASN A 80 -8.32 -14.17 -20.98
C ASN A 80 -8.04 -15.67 -20.89
N ARG A 81 -7.31 -16.11 -19.88
CA ARG A 81 -7.00 -17.51 -19.67
C ARG A 81 -8.24 -18.35 -19.38
N ILE A 82 -9.17 -17.84 -18.56
CA ILE A 82 -10.47 -18.48 -18.29
C ILE A 82 -11.27 -18.62 -19.59
N MET A 83 -11.28 -17.56 -20.41
CA MET A 83 -11.97 -17.58 -21.70
C MET A 83 -11.36 -18.64 -22.64
N GLU A 84 -10.04 -18.78 -22.69
CA GLU A 84 -9.37 -19.83 -23.48
C GLU A 84 -9.72 -21.24 -22.98
N LEU A 85 -9.79 -21.46 -21.67
CA LEU A 85 -10.21 -22.72 -21.09
C LEU A 85 -11.66 -23.05 -21.47
N LYS A 86 -12.58 -22.08 -21.38
CA LYS A 86 -13.99 -22.24 -21.82
C LYS A 86 -14.11 -22.52 -23.31
N LYS A 87 -13.31 -21.86 -24.15
CA LYS A 87 -13.26 -22.15 -25.58
C LYS A 87 -12.74 -23.57 -25.87
N ALA A 88 -11.75 -24.03 -25.12
CA ALA A 88 -11.21 -25.37 -25.26
C ALA A 88 -12.25 -26.45 -24.90
N MET A 89 -13.11 -26.21 -23.94
CA MET A 89 -14.21 -27.11 -23.58
C MET A 89 -15.25 -27.27 -24.68
N ASN A 90 -15.50 -26.23 -25.44
CA ASN A 90 -16.51 -26.22 -26.50
C ASN A 90 -16.01 -26.76 -27.85
N LYS A 91 -14.77 -27.27 -27.92
CA LYS A 91 -14.25 -27.88 -29.17
C LYS A 91 -14.89 -29.24 -29.42
N PRO A 92 -15.34 -29.54 -30.66
CA PRO A 92 -15.87 -30.85 -30.99
C PRO A 92 -14.85 -31.97 -30.69
N GLY A 93 -15.32 -33.05 -30.07
CA GLY A 93 -14.49 -34.20 -29.75
C GLY A 93 -13.68 -34.09 -28.44
N THR A 94 -13.84 -33.01 -27.68
CA THR A 94 -13.28 -32.90 -26.31
C THR A 94 -14.34 -33.27 -25.27
N THR A 95 -14.00 -34.18 -24.39
CA THR A 95 -14.81 -34.51 -23.21
C THR A 95 -14.08 -34.03 -21.96
N PHE A 96 -14.71 -33.14 -21.24
CA PHE A 96 -14.24 -32.71 -19.92
C PHE A 96 -15.21 -33.21 -18.86
N ASP A 97 -14.68 -33.61 -17.72
CA ASP A 97 -15.52 -34.01 -16.60
C ASP A 97 -16.17 -32.81 -15.90
N ALA A 98 -17.18 -33.05 -15.09
CA ALA A 98 -17.91 -32.03 -14.38
C ALA A 98 -17.00 -31.27 -13.39
N SER A 99 -15.93 -31.89 -12.88
CA SER A 99 -14.99 -31.28 -11.96
C SER A 99 -14.14 -30.21 -12.63
N TYR A 100 -13.76 -30.45 -13.89
CA TYR A 100 -13.02 -29.46 -14.69
C TYR A 100 -13.86 -28.24 -15.00
N THR A 101 -15.13 -28.44 -15.39
CA THR A 101 -16.08 -27.34 -15.64
C THR A 101 -16.27 -26.50 -14.39
N LYS A 102 -16.52 -27.15 -13.24
CA LYS A 102 -16.66 -26.50 -11.95
C LYS A 102 -15.40 -25.71 -11.57
N GLY A 103 -14.22 -26.27 -11.80
CA GLY A 103 -12.95 -25.59 -11.53
C GLY A 103 -12.78 -24.28 -12.34
N ILE A 104 -13.24 -24.26 -13.60
CA ILE A 104 -13.23 -23.03 -14.42
C ILE A 104 -14.20 -21.99 -13.88
N ASP A 105 -15.38 -22.39 -13.46
CA ASP A 105 -16.38 -21.46 -12.89
C ASP A 105 -15.90 -20.90 -11.54
N GLU A 106 -15.26 -21.72 -10.71
CA GLU A 106 -14.61 -21.26 -9.47
C GLU A 106 -13.47 -20.25 -9.73
N LEU A 107 -12.65 -20.48 -10.77
CA LEU A 107 -11.64 -19.53 -11.21
C LEU A 107 -12.25 -18.18 -11.59
N GLN A 108 -13.35 -18.21 -12.34
CA GLN A 108 -14.05 -16.99 -12.74
C GLN A 108 -14.62 -16.23 -11.54
N GLU A 109 -15.21 -16.95 -10.58
CA GLU A 109 -15.72 -16.35 -9.35
C GLU A 109 -14.59 -15.69 -8.55
N LYS A 110 -13.48 -16.40 -8.34
CA LYS A 110 -12.31 -15.89 -7.63
C LYS A 110 -11.71 -14.65 -8.31
N ASN A 111 -11.57 -14.66 -9.63
CA ASN A 111 -11.06 -13.50 -10.39
C ASN A 111 -12.03 -12.31 -10.30
N THR A 112 -13.33 -12.56 -10.31
CA THR A 112 -14.36 -11.53 -10.10
C THR A 112 -14.27 -10.92 -8.69
N LYS A 113 -13.94 -11.71 -7.67
CA LYS A 113 -13.70 -11.22 -6.30
C LYS A 113 -12.50 -10.27 -6.25
N LEU A 114 -11.39 -10.60 -6.91
CA LEU A 114 -10.24 -9.72 -7.01
C LEU A 114 -10.61 -8.37 -7.62
N LYS A 115 -11.37 -8.37 -8.71
CA LYS A 115 -11.86 -7.13 -9.34
C LYS A 115 -12.72 -6.30 -8.40
N LYS A 116 -13.64 -6.94 -7.68
CA LYS A 116 -14.49 -6.25 -6.69
C LYS A 116 -13.65 -5.66 -5.54
N ARG A 117 -12.59 -6.34 -5.09
CA ARG A 117 -11.70 -5.81 -4.06
C ARG A 117 -11.02 -4.52 -4.49
N ILE A 118 -10.49 -4.46 -5.73
CA ILE A 118 -9.90 -3.23 -6.29
C ILE A 118 -10.91 -2.09 -6.29
N LEU A 119 -12.13 -2.33 -6.79
CA LEU A 119 -13.18 -1.31 -6.84
C LEU A 119 -13.61 -0.85 -5.45
N ASN A 120 -13.73 -1.77 -4.50
CA ASN A 120 -14.12 -1.43 -3.12
C ASN A 120 -13.04 -0.59 -2.42
N TYR A 121 -11.77 -0.94 -2.60
CA TYR A 121 -10.68 -0.16 -2.02
C TYR A 121 -10.61 1.24 -2.64
N GLU A 122 -10.77 1.37 -3.96
CA GLU A 122 -10.80 2.66 -4.65
C GLU A 122 -11.87 3.61 -4.09
N ASN A 123 -13.02 3.06 -3.70
CA ASN A 123 -14.14 3.85 -3.18
C ASN A 123 -14.06 4.15 -1.67
N ASN A 124 -13.37 3.33 -0.89
CA ASN A 124 -13.42 3.40 0.56
C ASN A 124 -12.05 3.59 1.24
N GLN A 125 -10.95 3.51 0.51
CA GLN A 125 -9.56 3.70 0.94
C GLN A 125 -9.31 3.39 2.42
N THR A 126 -9.46 2.13 2.79
CA THR A 126 -9.17 1.62 4.14
C THR A 126 -7.67 1.39 4.32
N ASP A 127 -7.25 0.73 5.40
CA ASP A 127 -5.85 0.39 5.66
C ASP A 127 -5.17 -0.27 4.45
N TRP A 128 -4.23 0.46 3.83
CA TRP A 128 -3.51 0.08 2.63
C TRP A 128 -2.72 -1.21 2.80
N GLU A 129 -1.99 -1.37 3.90
CA GLU A 129 -1.15 -2.53 4.14
C GLU A 129 -1.98 -3.80 4.35
N SER A 130 -3.10 -3.71 5.07
CA SER A 130 -4.02 -4.81 5.23
C SER A 130 -4.67 -5.21 3.91
N PHE A 131 -5.13 -4.22 3.13
CA PHE A 131 -5.71 -4.47 1.81
C PHE A 131 -4.72 -5.17 0.89
N LYS A 132 -3.49 -4.67 0.77
CA LYS A 132 -2.43 -5.22 -0.08
C LYS A 132 -2.12 -6.67 0.28
N ARG A 133 -1.98 -6.97 1.56
CA ARG A 133 -1.73 -8.33 2.05
C ARG A 133 -2.87 -9.28 1.70
N GLU A 134 -4.12 -8.87 1.94
CA GLU A 134 -5.30 -9.70 1.68
C GLU A 134 -5.53 -9.91 0.18
N PHE A 135 -5.34 -8.87 -0.62
CA PHE A 135 -5.45 -8.99 -2.08
C PHE A 135 -4.40 -9.96 -2.65
N ASN A 136 -3.15 -9.86 -2.21
CA ASN A 136 -2.09 -10.76 -2.64
C ASN A 136 -2.38 -12.21 -2.26
N SER A 137 -2.90 -12.45 -1.05
CA SER A 137 -3.32 -13.78 -0.63
C SER A 137 -4.42 -14.36 -1.53
N ASP A 138 -5.44 -13.56 -1.87
CA ASP A 138 -6.50 -14.00 -2.78
C ASP A 138 -5.97 -14.22 -4.22
N ALA A 139 -5.04 -13.40 -4.69
CA ALA A 139 -4.41 -13.57 -6.00
C ALA A 139 -3.58 -14.86 -6.07
N ASP A 140 -2.87 -15.21 -5.02
CA ASP A 140 -2.15 -16.48 -4.93
C ASP A 140 -3.10 -17.68 -4.96
N VAL A 141 -4.27 -17.60 -4.31
CA VAL A 141 -5.32 -18.64 -4.40
C VAL A 141 -5.79 -18.82 -5.85
N VAL A 142 -5.98 -17.74 -6.61
CA VAL A 142 -6.32 -17.83 -8.04
C VAL A 142 -5.21 -18.50 -8.83
N LYS A 143 -3.96 -18.13 -8.59
CA LYS A 143 -2.80 -18.72 -9.25
C LYS A 143 -2.66 -20.22 -9.00
N GLU A 144 -2.82 -20.67 -7.77
CA GLU A 144 -2.78 -22.11 -7.44
C GLU A 144 -3.97 -22.86 -8.06
N ALA A 145 -5.17 -22.28 -8.05
CA ALA A 145 -6.32 -22.88 -8.71
C ALA A 145 -6.11 -23.09 -10.23
N PHE A 146 -5.45 -22.14 -10.91
CA PHE A 146 -5.05 -22.34 -12.32
C PHE A 146 -4.05 -23.49 -12.49
N LYS A 147 -3.09 -23.61 -11.58
CA LYS A 147 -2.09 -24.66 -11.62
C LYS A 147 -2.72 -26.05 -11.42
N ASP A 148 -3.60 -26.18 -10.44
CA ASP A 148 -4.30 -27.43 -10.15
C ASP A 148 -5.16 -27.86 -11.32
N LEU A 149 -5.93 -26.95 -11.91
CA LEU A 149 -6.78 -27.24 -13.05
C LEU A 149 -5.99 -27.70 -14.27
N THR A 150 -4.79 -27.12 -14.50
CA THR A 150 -3.93 -27.49 -15.62
C THR A 150 -3.15 -28.78 -15.37
N SER A 151 -2.87 -29.12 -14.12
CA SER A 151 -2.19 -30.36 -13.73
C SER A 151 -3.10 -31.57 -13.84
N ASN A 152 -4.37 -31.43 -13.50
CA ASN A 152 -5.39 -32.50 -13.62
C ASN A 152 -5.78 -32.83 -15.06
N LYS A 153 -5.45 -31.97 -16.05
CA LYS A 153 -5.68 -32.23 -17.46
C LYS A 153 -4.78 -33.33 -18.04
N LYS A 154 -3.77 -33.81 -17.30
CA LYS A 154 -2.79 -34.81 -17.77
C LYS A 154 -3.13 -36.25 -17.38
N LYS A 155 -4.31 -36.49 -16.82
CA LYS A 155 -4.82 -37.86 -16.58
C LYS A 155 -5.95 -38.15 -17.57
#